data_9c7b8f9420d96a74c9ca39bff59ed76e
#
_entry.id   9c7b8f9420d96a74c9ca39bff59ed76e
#
_cell.length_a   1.000
_cell.length_b   1.000
_cell.length_c   1.000
_cell.angle_alpha   90.00
_cell.angle_beta   90.00
_cell.angle_gamma   90.00
#
_symmetry.space_group_name_H-M   'P 1'
#
loop_
_entity.id
_entity.type
_entity.pdbx_description
1 polymer ?
#
loop_
_entity_poly.entity_id
_entity_poly.type
_entity_poly.pdbx_seq_one_letter_code
_entity_poly.pdbx_strand_id
1 'polypeptide(L)'
;EDISTMDKQAIPDHTLLVGGFPCQDYSVAHTLSSSHGIEGKKGVLWWQIRDTIIAKKPPFCIFENVDRLLKSPAKQRGRDFGVILACLAQEGYSVEWRVVNAAQYGAAQRRRRTFIYAYRNDTIYGQKMADISADMIIKNGGLMAKAFPIQNIGQITETVIGGDIVDVSDNFAFAFEAAGYMRKGRIYTSKVIEQEEEPIALGKILQKNVDDKFYITNEKMPKWTYLKGAKKIPRTSANGHEYVFSEGPVAFPDPWDRPGRTMLTSESTLNRSTHVVSDPGTGRLRLLTPIEAERLQGFDDEWTNTGMPDRMRYFCMGNALVVPMITRMGRVLDTIIAEEK
;
A
#
# COMPACT_ATOMS: atom_id res chain seq x y z
N GLU A 1 21.74 3.92 -4.87
CA GLU A 1 21.67 4.30 -6.30
C GLU A 1 20.21 4.42 -6.75
N ASP A 2 19.97 5.22 -7.77
CA ASP A 2 18.64 5.35 -8.37
C ASP A 2 18.39 4.17 -9.32
N ILE A 3 17.29 3.43 -9.08
CA ILE A 3 16.95 2.26 -9.88
C ILE A 3 16.74 2.58 -11.36
N SER A 4 16.40 3.83 -11.71
CA SER A 4 16.21 4.27 -13.10
C SER A 4 17.51 4.33 -13.90
N THR A 5 18.66 4.48 -13.23
CA THR A 5 19.99 4.57 -13.82
C THR A 5 20.85 3.31 -13.63
N MET A 6 20.38 2.38 -12.81
CA MET A 6 21.11 1.15 -12.50
C MET A 6 20.98 0.15 -13.63
N ASP A 7 22.12 -0.50 -13.99
CA ASP A 7 22.11 -1.70 -14.85
C ASP A 7 21.46 -2.87 -14.12
N LYS A 8 20.33 -3.34 -14.65
CA LYS A 8 19.55 -4.43 -14.04
C LYS A 8 20.32 -5.77 -14.05
N GLN A 9 21.23 -5.95 -14.99
CA GLN A 9 22.07 -7.16 -15.04
C GLN A 9 23.11 -7.21 -13.90
N ALA A 10 23.53 -6.03 -13.40
CA ALA A 10 24.46 -5.92 -12.27
C ALA A 10 23.82 -6.25 -10.92
N ILE A 11 22.49 -6.31 -10.82
CA ILE A 11 21.79 -6.71 -9.58
C ILE A 11 22.12 -8.17 -9.29
N PRO A 12 22.52 -8.55 -8.06
CA PRO A 12 22.75 -9.96 -7.71
C PRO A 12 21.48 -10.80 -7.89
N ASP A 13 21.64 -12.08 -8.22
CA ASP A 13 20.52 -13.01 -8.24
C ASP A 13 19.92 -13.14 -6.83
N HIS A 14 18.60 -13.18 -6.76
CA HIS A 14 17.88 -13.14 -5.49
C HIS A 14 16.61 -13.98 -5.55
N THR A 15 16.23 -14.55 -4.41
CA THR A 15 15.04 -15.38 -4.28
C THR A 15 13.75 -14.54 -4.19
N LEU A 16 13.86 -13.33 -3.64
CA LEU A 16 12.73 -12.44 -3.39
C LEU A 16 13.03 -11.02 -3.85
N LEU A 17 12.16 -10.47 -4.68
CA LEU A 17 12.13 -9.04 -5.01
C LEU A 17 11.01 -8.37 -4.21
N VAL A 18 11.35 -7.33 -3.44
CA VAL A 18 10.36 -6.53 -2.69
C VAL A 18 10.41 -5.08 -3.16
N GLY A 19 9.25 -4.49 -3.39
CA GLY A 19 9.18 -3.09 -3.81
C GLY A 19 7.83 -2.43 -3.56
N GLY A 20 7.88 -1.11 -3.30
CA GLY A 20 6.73 -0.21 -3.37
C GLY A 20 6.92 0.76 -4.52
N PHE A 21 5.84 1.14 -5.18
CA PHE A 21 5.89 2.08 -6.30
C PHE A 21 4.69 3.05 -6.26
N PRO A 22 4.86 4.30 -6.74
CA PRO A 22 3.77 5.27 -6.71
C PRO A 22 2.63 4.87 -7.66
N CYS A 23 1.38 5.11 -7.22
CA CYS A 23 0.19 4.91 -8.03
C CYS A 23 -0.04 6.12 -8.95
N GLN A 24 0.77 6.29 -9.99
CA GLN A 24 0.62 7.37 -10.95
C GLN A 24 1.07 6.93 -12.34
N ASP A 25 0.19 7.18 -13.31
CA ASP A 25 0.40 7.18 -14.76
C ASP A 25 1.16 5.98 -15.36
N TYR A 26 0.44 4.90 -15.58
CA TYR A 26 0.93 3.71 -16.31
C TYR A 26 0.63 3.76 -17.82
N SER A 27 0.48 4.97 -18.39
CA SER A 27 0.22 5.09 -19.83
C SER A 27 1.40 4.56 -20.65
N VAL A 28 1.19 3.44 -21.30
CA VAL A 28 2.18 2.78 -22.17
C VAL A 28 2.46 3.60 -23.42
N ALA A 29 1.49 4.39 -23.89
CA ALA A 29 1.60 5.19 -25.10
C ALA A 29 2.77 6.20 -25.08
N HIS A 30 3.17 6.67 -23.91
CA HIS A 30 4.31 7.57 -23.74
C HIS A 30 5.66 6.87 -23.48
N THR A 31 5.65 5.59 -23.07
CA THR A 31 6.86 4.90 -22.59
C THR A 31 7.50 4.03 -23.66
N LEU A 32 6.73 3.40 -24.57
CA LEU A 32 7.25 2.56 -25.63
C LEU A 32 7.77 3.33 -26.84
N SER A 33 7.25 4.53 -27.10
CA SER A 33 7.74 5.42 -28.16
C SER A 33 9.04 6.15 -27.77
N SER A 34 9.43 6.13 -26.51
CA SER A 34 10.61 6.83 -25.97
C SER A 34 11.72 5.90 -25.52
N SER A 35 11.93 4.76 -26.21
CA SER A 35 13.07 3.86 -25.93
C SER A 35 14.47 4.51 -26.15
N HIS A 36 14.51 5.82 -26.35
CA HIS A 36 15.72 6.62 -26.49
C HIS A 36 15.72 7.89 -25.63
N GLY A 37 15.03 7.96 -24.50
CA GLY A 37 15.11 9.17 -23.67
C GLY A 37 14.27 9.11 -22.40
N ILE A 38 14.96 9.06 -21.29
CA ILE A 38 14.41 9.14 -19.94
C ILE A 38 14.09 10.60 -19.64
N GLU A 39 12.89 11.08 -19.95
CA GLU A 39 12.36 12.32 -19.41
C GLU A 39 10.84 12.25 -19.27
N GLY A 40 10.36 11.50 -18.26
CA GLY A 40 8.94 11.38 -17.99
C GLY A 40 8.65 10.96 -16.56
N LYS A 41 8.12 11.87 -15.80
CA LYS A 41 7.94 11.89 -14.35
C LYS A 41 7.02 10.76 -13.83
N LYS A 42 7.48 10.00 -12.80
CA LYS A 42 6.72 9.23 -11.79
C LYS A 42 5.94 7.95 -12.16
N GLY A 43 5.51 7.68 -13.38
CA GLY A 43 5.00 6.37 -13.82
C GLY A 43 6.10 5.35 -14.08
N VAL A 44 7.32 5.81 -14.06
CA VAL A 44 8.55 5.11 -14.47
C VAL A 44 8.95 3.96 -13.54
N LEU A 45 8.58 3.98 -12.24
CA LEU A 45 9.11 3.00 -11.28
C LEU A 45 8.56 1.58 -11.49
N TRP A 46 7.33 1.42 -11.92
CA TRP A 46 6.84 0.09 -12.30
C TRP A 46 7.66 -0.53 -13.44
N TRP A 47 8.01 0.25 -14.43
CA TRP A 47 8.81 -0.22 -15.57
C TRP A 47 10.21 -0.64 -15.12
N GLN A 48 10.80 0.05 -14.14
CA GLN A 48 12.08 -0.34 -13.56
C GLN A 48 11.98 -1.67 -12.77
N ILE A 49 10.87 -1.89 -12.09
CA ILE A 49 10.58 -3.18 -11.43
C ILE A 49 10.42 -4.27 -12.49
N ARG A 50 9.64 -4.03 -13.56
CA ARG A 50 9.47 -4.97 -14.67
C ARG A 50 10.80 -5.33 -15.32
N ASP A 51 11.63 -4.35 -15.61
CA ASP A 51 12.95 -4.59 -16.22
C ASP A 51 13.85 -5.40 -15.29
N THR A 52 13.76 -5.21 -13.99
CA THR A 52 14.44 -6.04 -12.99
C THR A 52 13.92 -7.48 -13.01
N ILE A 53 12.60 -7.68 -13.11
CA ILE A 53 11.98 -9.00 -13.22
C ILE A 53 12.44 -9.70 -14.48
N ILE A 54 12.48 -9.02 -15.63
CA ILE A 54 12.94 -9.58 -16.89
C ILE A 54 14.41 -10.00 -16.80
N ALA A 55 15.26 -9.15 -16.21
CA ALA A 55 16.70 -9.39 -16.11
C ALA A 55 17.04 -10.51 -15.10
N LYS A 56 16.34 -10.60 -13.98
CA LYS A 56 16.70 -11.46 -12.84
C LYS A 56 15.76 -12.64 -12.60
N LYS A 57 14.54 -12.57 -13.08
CA LYS A 57 13.52 -13.63 -12.94
C LYS A 57 13.41 -14.21 -11.53
N PRO A 58 13.29 -13.36 -10.48
CA PRO A 58 13.25 -13.85 -9.10
C PRO A 58 12.08 -14.83 -8.92
N PRO A 59 12.26 -15.94 -8.20
CA PRO A 59 11.18 -16.90 -7.95
C PRO A 59 9.94 -16.27 -7.36
N PHE A 60 10.12 -15.27 -6.45
CA PHE A 60 9.05 -14.63 -5.71
C PHE A 60 9.18 -13.10 -5.72
N CYS A 61 8.05 -12.41 -5.74
CA CYS A 61 8.00 -10.95 -5.63
C CYS A 61 6.88 -10.55 -4.66
N ILE A 62 7.13 -9.51 -3.85
CA ILE A 62 6.09 -8.85 -3.04
C ILE A 62 6.12 -7.36 -3.35
N PHE A 63 4.98 -6.83 -3.79
CA PHE A 63 4.82 -5.41 -4.08
C PHE A 63 3.74 -4.81 -3.20
N GLU A 64 3.88 -3.51 -2.93
CA GLU A 64 2.90 -2.74 -2.17
C GLU A 64 2.44 -1.52 -2.96
N ASN A 65 1.16 -1.21 -2.81
CA ASN A 65 0.58 0.02 -3.33
C ASN A 65 -0.65 0.45 -2.51
N VAL A 66 -1.13 1.65 -2.75
CA VAL A 66 -2.41 2.11 -2.19
C VAL A 66 -3.58 1.32 -2.80
N ASP A 67 -4.68 1.16 -2.05
CA ASP A 67 -5.87 0.41 -2.49
C ASP A 67 -6.55 1.01 -3.73
N ARG A 68 -6.31 2.29 -4.01
CA ARG A 68 -6.79 2.98 -5.21
C ARG A 68 -6.21 2.43 -6.51
N LEU A 69 -5.06 1.75 -6.48
CA LEU A 69 -4.46 1.09 -7.66
C LEU A 69 -5.49 0.20 -8.38
N LEU A 70 -6.29 -0.56 -7.65
CA LEU A 70 -7.31 -1.46 -8.21
C LEU A 70 -8.45 -0.73 -8.97
N LYS A 71 -8.51 0.59 -8.87
CA LYS A 71 -9.56 1.43 -9.47
C LYS A 71 -9.01 2.49 -10.42
N SER A 72 -7.70 2.56 -10.57
CA SER A 72 -7.00 3.56 -11.38
C SER A 72 -6.95 3.14 -12.85
N PRO A 73 -7.06 4.09 -13.77
CA PRO A 73 -7.55 5.46 -13.61
C PRO A 73 -9.09 5.53 -13.57
N ALA A 74 -9.64 6.67 -13.14
CA ALA A 74 -11.09 6.81 -12.99
C ALA A 74 -11.87 6.63 -14.30
N LYS A 75 -11.28 7.04 -15.45
CA LYS A 75 -11.90 6.94 -16.77
C LYS A 75 -11.86 5.53 -17.38
N GLN A 76 -10.92 4.68 -16.91
CA GLN A 76 -10.71 3.31 -17.41
C GLN A 76 -10.38 2.42 -16.21
N ARG A 77 -11.40 2.16 -15.40
CA ARG A 77 -11.29 1.51 -14.10
C ARG A 77 -10.50 0.20 -14.17
N GLY A 78 -9.46 0.10 -13.34
CA GLY A 78 -8.64 -1.09 -13.20
C GLY A 78 -7.55 -1.28 -14.25
N ARG A 79 -7.45 -0.39 -15.26
CA ARG A 79 -6.42 -0.46 -16.32
C ARG A 79 -5.02 -0.60 -15.75
N ASP A 80 -4.66 0.27 -14.80
CA ASP A 80 -3.30 0.33 -14.28
C ASP A 80 -2.88 -0.99 -13.61
N PHE A 81 -3.77 -1.57 -12.83
CA PHE A 81 -3.53 -2.89 -12.24
C PHE A 81 -3.56 -4.00 -13.30
N GLY A 82 -4.42 -3.89 -14.31
CA GLY A 82 -4.44 -4.78 -15.47
C GLY A 82 -3.09 -4.82 -16.20
N VAL A 83 -2.47 -3.67 -16.46
CA VAL A 83 -1.13 -3.58 -17.07
C VAL A 83 -0.08 -4.30 -16.22
N ILE A 84 -0.10 -4.12 -14.90
CA ILE A 84 0.79 -4.83 -13.97
C ILE A 84 0.62 -6.36 -14.10
N LEU A 85 -0.62 -6.83 -14.07
CA LEU A 85 -0.94 -8.26 -14.20
C LEU A 85 -0.53 -8.81 -15.58
N ALA A 86 -0.72 -8.06 -16.66
CA ALA A 86 -0.31 -8.45 -18.01
C ALA A 86 1.22 -8.61 -18.09
N CYS A 87 1.98 -7.64 -17.56
CA CYS A 87 3.44 -7.73 -17.49
C CYS A 87 3.90 -9.00 -16.75
N LEU A 88 3.32 -9.26 -15.57
CA LEU A 88 3.68 -10.43 -14.77
C LEU A 88 3.28 -11.75 -15.47
N ALA A 89 2.12 -11.79 -16.13
CA ALA A 89 1.68 -12.96 -16.88
C ALA A 89 2.60 -13.29 -18.07
N GLN A 90 3.08 -12.27 -18.79
CA GLN A 90 4.02 -12.42 -19.90
C GLN A 90 5.37 -13.00 -19.44
N GLU A 91 5.82 -12.63 -18.25
CA GLU A 91 7.06 -13.16 -17.64
C GLU A 91 6.87 -14.51 -16.93
N GLY A 92 5.69 -15.13 -17.04
CA GLY A 92 5.42 -16.46 -16.49
C GLY A 92 5.10 -16.50 -15.01
N TYR A 93 4.60 -15.40 -14.43
CA TYR A 93 4.18 -15.33 -13.03
C TYR A 93 2.68 -15.55 -12.86
N SER A 94 2.32 -16.20 -11.77
CA SER A 94 1.01 -16.14 -11.14
C SER A 94 1.00 -15.07 -10.05
N VAL A 95 -0.15 -14.49 -9.78
CA VAL A 95 -0.28 -13.35 -8.87
C VAL A 95 -1.45 -13.53 -7.90
N GLU A 96 -1.20 -13.33 -6.62
CA GLU A 96 -2.21 -13.13 -5.60
C GLU A 96 -2.22 -11.67 -5.15
N TRP A 97 -3.37 -11.09 -4.85
CA TRP A 97 -3.42 -9.77 -4.23
C TRP A 97 -4.46 -9.70 -3.12
N ARG A 98 -4.20 -8.81 -2.16
CA ARG A 98 -5.11 -8.52 -1.07
C ARG A 98 -5.03 -7.05 -0.67
N VAL A 99 -6.18 -6.40 -0.56
CA VAL A 99 -6.28 -5.12 0.15
C VAL A 99 -6.39 -5.42 1.63
N VAL A 100 -5.43 -4.94 2.40
CA VAL A 100 -5.33 -5.17 3.84
C VAL A 100 -5.45 -3.85 4.57
N ASN A 101 -6.36 -3.78 5.54
CA ASN A 101 -6.37 -2.73 6.54
C ASN A 101 -5.63 -3.26 7.79
N ALA A 102 -4.48 -2.69 8.09
CA ALA A 102 -3.61 -3.18 9.14
C ALA A 102 -4.29 -3.31 10.51
N ALA A 103 -5.22 -2.39 10.83
CA ALA A 103 -5.97 -2.45 12.08
C ALA A 103 -6.87 -3.70 12.19
N GLN A 104 -7.38 -4.24 11.08
CA GLN A 104 -8.18 -5.47 11.11
C GLN A 104 -7.35 -6.72 11.43
N TYR A 105 -6.04 -6.61 11.39
CA TYR A 105 -5.09 -7.67 11.72
C TYR A 105 -4.16 -7.27 12.88
N GLY A 106 -4.74 -6.60 13.89
CA GLY A 106 -4.10 -6.36 15.18
C GLY A 106 -3.15 -5.16 15.24
N ALA A 107 -2.97 -4.38 14.17
CA ALA A 107 -2.05 -3.24 14.20
C ALA A 107 -2.69 -1.96 14.80
N ALA A 108 -1.84 -1.00 15.18
CA ALA A 108 -2.25 0.26 15.81
C ALA A 108 -2.81 1.29 14.83
N GLN A 109 -2.84 1.01 13.52
CA GLN A 109 -3.17 1.98 12.48
C GLN A 109 -4.16 1.43 11.46
N ARG A 110 -5.18 2.24 11.14
CA ARG A 110 -6.10 1.99 10.02
C ARG A 110 -5.43 2.38 8.71
N ARG A 111 -4.50 1.56 8.24
CA ARG A 111 -3.74 1.78 7.00
C ARG A 111 -4.11 0.71 5.98
N ARG A 112 -4.80 1.13 4.92
CA ARG A 112 -5.19 0.24 3.83
C ARG A 112 -4.12 0.24 2.75
N ARG A 113 -3.66 -0.98 2.37
CA ARG A 113 -2.69 -1.18 1.30
C ARG A 113 -3.05 -2.40 0.49
N THR A 114 -2.75 -2.35 -0.80
CA THR A 114 -2.79 -3.51 -1.68
C THR A 114 -1.43 -4.17 -1.64
N PHE A 115 -1.38 -5.41 -1.13
CA PHE A 115 -0.22 -6.27 -1.27
C PHE A 115 -0.43 -7.16 -2.48
N ILE A 116 0.64 -7.33 -3.28
CA ILE A 116 0.68 -8.11 -4.50
C ILE A 116 1.81 -9.12 -4.33
N TYR A 117 1.49 -10.40 -4.33
CA TYR A 117 2.46 -11.48 -4.30
C TYR A 117 2.49 -12.15 -5.66
N ALA A 118 3.65 -12.17 -6.29
CA ALA A 118 3.86 -12.85 -7.56
C ALA A 118 4.88 -13.98 -7.39
N TYR A 119 4.66 -15.10 -8.06
CA TYR A 119 5.55 -16.25 -8.06
C TYR A 119 5.62 -16.87 -9.43
N ARG A 120 6.79 -17.35 -9.81
CA ARG A 120 7.00 -18.01 -11.12
C ARG A 120 6.19 -19.31 -11.17
N ASN A 121 5.63 -19.60 -12.34
CA ASN A 121 4.83 -20.79 -12.58
C ASN A 121 5.63 -22.10 -12.53
N ASP A 122 6.94 -22.04 -12.71
CA ASP A 122 7.87 -23.18 -12.72
C ASP A 122 8.50 -23.48 -11.34
N THR A 123 8.21 -22.69 -10.32
CA THR A 123 8.56 -23.01 -8.92
C THR A 123 7.72 -24.21 -8.41
N ILE A 124 8.21 -24.91 -7.38
CA ILE A 124 7.44 -25.97 -6.74
C ILE A 124 6.10 -25.43 -6.22
N TYR A 125 6.15 -24.25 -5.58
CA TYR A 125 4.92 -23.57 -5.13
C TYR A 125 3.99 -23.26 -6.30
N GLY A 126 4.51 -22.73 -7.42
CA GLY A 126 3.73 -22.39 -8.61
C GLY A 126 3.06 -23.63 -9.24
N GLN A 127 3.72 -24.76 -9.23
CA GLN A 127 3.16 -26.03 -9.70
C GLN A 127 2.07 -26.54 -8.75
N LYS A 128 2.30 -26.52 -7.43
CA LYS A 128 1.28 -26.87 -6.44
C LYS A 128 0.01 -26.01 -6.56
N MET A 129 0.18 -24.70 -6.74
CA MET A 129 -0.96 -23.78 -6.89
C MET A 129 -1.72 -23.97 -8.21
N ALA A 130 -1.12 -24.63 -9.21
CA ALA A 130 -1.78 -24.93 -10.48
C ALA A 130 -2.98 -25.84 -10.34
N ASP A 131 -2.92 -26.76 -9.39
CA ASP A 131 -3.94 -27.79 -9.14
C ASP A 131 -5.02 -27.34 -8.16
N ILE A 132 -4.88 -26.13 -7.60
CA ILE A 132 -5.83 -25.56 -6.64
C ILE A 132 -6.73 -24.56 -7.36
N SER A 133 -8.04 -24.65 -7.13
CA SER A 133 -9.01 -23.71 -7.69
C SER A 133 -8.80 -22.29 -7.16
N ALA A 134 -9.16 -21.28 -7.98
CA ALA A 134 -8.92 -19.89 -7.66
C ALA A 134 -9.64 -19.45 -6.36
N ASP A 135 -10.85 -19.94 -6.13
CA ASP A 135 -11.62 -19.68 -4.90
C ASP A 135 -10.90 -20.21 -3.66
N MET A 136 -10.31 -21.41 -3.74
CA MET A 136 -9.54 -21.99 -2.65
C MET A 136 -8.22 -21.23 -2.42
N ILE A 137 -7.55 -20.76 -3.47
CA ILE A 137 -6.35 -19.92 -3.33
C ILE A 137 -6.71 -18.61 -2.62
N ILE A 138 -7.78 -17.92 -3.05
CA ILE A 138 -8.23 -16.67 -2.45
C ILE A 138 -8.69 -16.86 -1.00
N LYS A 139 -9.35 -17.99 -0.68
CA LYS A 139 -9.98 -18.24 0.61
C LYS A 139 -8.98 -18.67 1.69
N ASN A 140 -8.13 -19.67 1.41
CA ASN A 140 -7.27 -20.30 2.43
C ASN A 140 -5.97 -20.93 1.91
N GLY A 141 -5.82 -21.16 0.61
CA GLY A 141 -4.68 -21.91 0.05
C GLY A 141 -3.47 -21.04 -0.23
N GLY A 142 -3.67 -19.81 -0.71
CA GLY A 142 -2.62 -18.90 -1.13
C GLY A 142 -1.86 -18.24 0.02
N LEU A 143 -0.73 -17.62 -0.28
CA LEU A 143 0.07 -16.86 0.69
C LEU A 143 -0.76 -15.74 1.33
N MET A 144 -1.50 -14.99 0.52
CA MET A 144 -2.30 -13.87 1.00
C MET A 144 -3.41 -14.34 1.95
N ALA A 145 -4.01 -15.49 1.69
CA ALA A 145 -5.05 -16.05 2.55
C ALA A 145 -4.49 -16.57 3.88
N LYS A 146 -3.30 -17.16 3.86
CA LYS A 146 -2.62 -17.65 5.08
C LYS A 146 -2.08 -16.50 5.95
N ALA A 147 -1.55 -15.42 5.32
CA ALA A 147 -1.05 -14.27 6.04
C ALA A 147 -2.18 -13.39 6.60
N PHE A 148 -3.29 -13.31 5.88
CA PHE A 148 -4.46 -12.46 6.20
C PHE A 148 -5.74 -13.29 6.16
N PRO A 149 -6.03 -14.08 7.20
CA PRO A 149 -7.20 -14.94 7.26
C PRO A 149 -8.51 -14.18 7.06
N ILE A 150 -9.46 -14.83 6.44
CA ILE A 150 -10.79 -14.28 6.18
C ILE A 150 -11.86 -15.26 6.65
N GLN A 151 -13.03 -14.74 6.99
CA GLN A 151 -14.19 -15.56 7.36
C GLN A 151 -14.85 -16.14 6.10
N ASN A 152 -15.01 -15.31 5.06
CA ASN A 152 -15.67 -15.72 3.83
C ASN A 152 -15.26 -14.90 2.63
N ILE A 153 -15.54 -15.42 1.43
CA ILE A 153 -15.43 -14.72 0.15
C ILE A 153 -16.83 -14.47 -0.42
N GLY A 154 -16.96 -13.39 -1.16
CA GLY A 154 -18.16 -13.11 -1.96
C GLY A 154 -18.18 -13.89 -3.27
N GLN A 155 -19.09 -13.54 -4.16
CA GLN A 155 -19.12 -14.08 -5.51
C GLN A 155 -17.81 -13.76 -6.24
N ILE A 156 -17.22 -14.76 -6.89
CA ILE A 156 -16.07 -14.57 -7.76
C ILE A 156 -16.54 -13.98 -9.09
N THR A 157 -15.86 -12.93 -9.52
CA THR A 157 -15.91 -12.40 -10.87
C THR A 157 -14.64 -12.75 -11.60
N GLU A 158 -14.74 -13.09 -12.87
CA GLU A 158 -13.58 -13.46 -13.69
C GLU A 158 -13.47 -12.60 -14.95
N THR A 159 -12.24 -12.48 -15.43
CA THR A 159 -11.93 -11.90 -16.75
C THR A 159 -10.61 -12.49 -17.26
N VAL A 160 -10.27 -12.20 -18.50
CA VAL A 160 -9.03 -12.64 -19.11
C VAL A 160 -8.27 -11.40 -19.60
N ILE A 161 -6.99 -11.35 -19.28
CA ILE A 161 -6.04 -10.44 -19.91
C ILE A 161 -5.34 -11.22 -21.01
N GLY A 162 -5.59 -10.84 -22.25
CA GLY A 162 -4.94 -11.39 -23.44
C GLY A 162 -4.31 -10.26 -24.24
N GLY A 163 -3.35 -10.61 -25.08
CA GLY A 163 -2.75 -9.68 -26.01
C GLY A 163 -1.51 -8.95 -25.52
N ASP A 164 -1.17 -7.88 -26.22
CA ASP A 164 -0.04 -7.02 -25.94
C ASP A 164 -0.36 -6.06 -24.79
N ILE A 165 0.66 -5.62 -24.07
CA ILE A 165 0.55 -4.62 -23.00
C ILE A 165 -0.07 -3.31 -23.51
N VAL A 166 0.18 -2.95 -24.77
CA VAL A 166 -0.41 -1.77 -25.42
C VAL A 166 -1.92 -1.94 -25.53
N ASP A 167 -2.39 -3.09 -26.01
CA ASP A 167 -3.82 -3.37 -26.10
C ASP A 167 -4.50 -3.34 -24.72
N VAL A 168 -3.86 -3.91 -23.70
CA VAL A 168 -4.35 -3.85 -22.32
C VAL A 168 -4.41 -2.40 -21.81
N SER A 169 -3.38 -1.60 -22.11
CA SER A 169 -3.36 -0.18 -21.75
C SER A 169 -4.49 0.61 -22.39
N ASP A 170 -4.82 0.30 -23.64
CA ASP A 170 -5.79 1.06 -24.43
C ASP A 170 -7.24 0.61 -24.18
N ASN A 171 -7.46 -0.70 -24.02
CA ASN A 171 -8.79 -1.30 -24.09
C ASN A 171 -9.25 -1.98 -22.81
N PHE A 172 -8.34 -2.36 -21.89
CA PHE A 172 -8.72 -3.12 -20.70
C PHE A 172 -9.39 -2.25 -19.63
N ALA A 173 -10.57 -2.66 -19.21
CA ALA A 173 -11.27 -2.11 -18.06
C ALA A 173 -11.93 -3.24 -17.27
N PHE A 174 -11.71 -3.28 -15.96
CA PHE A 174 -12.28 -4.28 -15.08
C PHE A 174 -12.42 -3.80 -13.64
N ALA A 175 -13.47 -4.21 -12.96
CA ALA A 175 -13.71 -3.87 -11.56
C ALA A 175 -13.06 -4.90 -10.63
N PHE A 176 -11.79 -4.69 -10.33
CA PHE A 176 -11.09 -5.51 -9.33
C PHE A 176 -11.69 -5.33 -7.94
N GLU A 177 -11.85 -6.42 -7.22
CA GLU A 177 -12.23 -6.46 -5.82
C GLU A 177 -11.01 -6.58 -4.90
N ALA A 178 -11.26 -6.56 -3.56
CA ALA A 178 -10.20 -6.48 -2.55
C ALA A 178 -9.26 -7.68 -2.50
N ALA A 179 -9.65 -8.81 -3.06
CA ALA A 179 -8.82 -10.01 -3.15
C ALA A 179 -8.91 -10.63 -4.54
N GLY A 180 -7.87 -11.34 -4.94
CA GLY A 180 -7.92 -12.08 -6.17
C GLY A 180 -6.66 -12.87 -6.49
N TYR A 181 -6.74 -13.53 -7.62
CA TYR A 181 -5.74 -14.42 -8.16
C TYR A 181 -5.67 -14.30 -9.68
N MET A 182 -4.47 -14.37 -10.23
CA MET A 182 -4.25 -14.43 -11.67
C MET A 182 -3.27 -15.53 -12.02
N ARG A 183 -3.58 -16.34 -13.03
CA ARG A 183 -2.67 -17.32 -13.63
C ARG A 183 -2.86 -17.36 -15.14
N LYS A 184 -1.75 -17.29 -15.88
CA LYS A 184 -1.75 -17.35 -17.36
C LYS A 184 -2.79 -16.40 -17.99
N GLY A 185 -2.89 -15.18 -17.46
CA GLY A 185 -3.83 -14.15 -17.91
C GLY A 185 -5.29 -14.34 -17.47
N ARG A 186 -5.68 -15.45 -16.86
CA ARG A 186 -7.00 -15.59 -16.22
C ARG A 186 -7.00 -14.96 -14.86
N ILE A 187 -7.95 -14.07 -14.63
CA ILE A 187 -8.09 -13.26 -13.42
C ILE A 187 -9.38 -13.67 -12.71
N TYR A 188 -9.28 -13.85 -11.42
CA TYR A 188 -10.39 -14.11 -10.51
C TYR A 188 -10.34 -13.12 -9.38
N THR A 189 -11.44 -12.47 -9.04
CA THR A 189 -11.49 -11.48 -7.97
C THR A 189 -12.76 -11.60 -7.15
N SER A 190 -12.67 -11.27 -5.87
CA SER A 190 -13.80 -11.36 -4.93
C SER A 190 -13.68 -10.32 -3.82
N LYS A 191 -14.83 -9.92 -3.30
CA LYS A 191 -14.90 -9.29 -1.98
C LYS A 191 -14.55 -10.32 -0.92
N VAL A 192 -14.00 -9.85 0.18
CA VAL A 192 -13.68 -10.69 1.32
C VAL A 192 -14.28 -10.08 2.59
N ILE A 193 -14.61 -10.98 3.54
CA ILE A 193 -14.96 -10.61 4.91
C ILE A 193 -13.78 -11.04 5.76
N GLU A 194 -13.06 -10.07 6.32
CA GLU A 194 -11.85 -10.29 7.09
C GLU A 194 -12.15 -11.02 8.40
N GLN A 195 -11.24 -11.87 8.84
CA GLN A 195 -11.23 -12.40 10.21
C GLN A 195 -10.57 -11.35 11.10
N GLU A 196 -11.39 -10.43 11.63
CA GLU A 196 -10.89 -9.30 12.41
C GLU A 196 -10.23 -9.75 13.70
N GLU A 197 -9.07 -9.17 13.98
CA GLU A 197 -8.34 -9.29 15.24
C GLU A 197 -8.49 -7.98 16.02
N GLU A 198 -8.34 -8.05 17.35
CA GLU A 198 -8.40 -6.88 18.21
C GLU A 198 -7.24 -5.90 17.88
N PRO A 199 -7.52 -4.69 17.40
CA PRO A 199 -6.47 -3.73 17.07
C PRO A 199 -5.82 -3.14 18.31
N ILE A 200 -4.57 -2.71 18.17
CA ILE A 200 -3.93 -1.91 19.21
C ILE A 200 -4.55 -0.50 19.20
N ALA A 201 -5.12 -0.11 20.32
CA ALA A 201 -5.69 1.23 20.50
C ALA A 201 -4.58 2.30 20.53
N LEU A 202 -4.85 3.49 19.94
CA LEU A 202 -3.89 4.59 19.87
C LEU A 202 -3.32 4.97 21.25
N GLY A 203 -4.15 4.95 22.28
CA GLY A 203 -3.71 5.24 23.65
C GLY A 203 -2.58 4.33 24.17
N LYS A 204 -2.47 3.10 23.67
CA LYS A 204 -1.43 2.14 24.09
C LYS A 204 -0.04 2.46 23.56
N ILE A 205 0.06 3.24 22.49
CA ILE A 205 1.35 3.62 21.89
C ILE A 205 1.86 4.98 22.37
N LEU A 206 1.04 5.74 23.09
CA LEU A 206 1.40 7.08 23.53
C LEU A 206 2.45 7.06 24.64
N GLN A 207 3.41 7.98 24.51
CA GLN A 207 4.44 8.22 25.52
C GLN A 207 3.90 9.09 26.66
N LYS A 208 4.55 8.99 27.81
CA LYS A 208 4.40 9.91 28.95
C LYS A 208 5.59 10.85 28.97
N ASN A 209 5.39 12.07 29.49
CA ASN A 209 6.48 13.05 29.70
C ASN A 209 7.21 13.42 28.40
N VAL A 210 6.47 13.84 27.39
CA VAL A 210 7.02 14.30 26.12
C VAL A 210 7.55 15.74 26.21
N ASP A 211 8.49 16.08 25.33
CA ASP A 211 9.05 17.43 25.21
C ASP A 211 7.97 18.47 24.89
N ASP A 212 8.11 19.66 25.47
CA ASP A 212 7.17 20.78 25.28
C ASP A 212 6.98 21.20 23.84
N LYS A 213 7.96 20.96 22.96
CA LYS A 213 7.86 21.26 21.51
C LYS A 213 6.70 20.54 20.80
N PHE A 214 6.22 19.42 21.36
CA PHE A 214 5.10 18.67 20.76
C PHE A 214 3.74 19.23 21.11
N TYR A 215 3.61 20.03 22.18
CA TYR A 215 2.33 20.59 22.58
C TYR A 215 1.86 21.71 21.66
N ILE A 216 0.54 21.74 21.43
CA ILE A 216 -0.09 22.79 20.64
C ILE A 216 -0.25 24.04 21.50
N THR A 217 0.31 25.16 21.03
CA THR A 217 0.16 26.45 21.71
C THR A 217 -1.24 27.04 21.48
N ASN A 218 -1.71 27.87 22.42
CA ASN A 218 -3.01 28.53 22.33
C ASN A 218 -3.14 29.37 21.04
N GLU A 219 -2.08 29.98 20.56
CA GLU A 219 -2.04 30.75 19.31
C GLU A 219 -2.34 29.90 18.07
N LYS A 220 -1.92 28.63 18.08
CA LYS A 220 -2.13 27.70 16.97
C LYS A 220 -3.49 26.98 17.03
N MET A 221 -4.14 26.99 18.18
CA MET A 221 -5.40 26.28 18.41
C MET A 221 -6.51 26.62 17.40
N PRO A 222 -6.77 27.92 17.06
CA PRO A 222 -7.81 28.26 16.09
C PRO A 222 -7.56 27.65 14.71
N LYS A 223 -6.28 27.59 14.26
CA LYS A 223 -5.91 26.97 12.99
C LYS A 223 -6.16 25.46 12.99
N TRP A 224 -5.85 24.77 14.09
CA TRP A 224 -6.13 23.34 14.23
C TRP A 224 -7.63 23.08 14.22
N THR A 225 -8.41 23.82 14.98
CA THR A 225 -9.88 23.70 15.01
C THR A 225 -10.48 23.89 13.62
N TYR A 226 -10.02 24.91 12.88
CA TYR A 226 -10.46 25.14 11.51
C TYR A 226 -10.09 23.96 10.59
N LEU A 227 -8.83 23.47 10.65
CA LEU A 227 -8.38 22.36 9.79
C LEU A 227 -9.12 21.05 10.06
N LYS A 228 -9.43 20.77 11.33
CA LYS A 228 -10.14 19.55 11.74
C LYS A 228 -11.64 19.63 11.56
N GLY A 229 -12.20 20.84 11.51
CA GLY A 229 -13.63 21.09 11.34
C GLY A 229 -14.17 20.71 9.97
N ALA A 230 -15.50 20.67 9.87
CA ALA A 230 -16.21 20.56 8.59
C ALA A 230 -16.01 21.83 7.75
N LYS A 231 -15.97 21.68 6.44
CA LYS A 231 -15.85 22.80 5.51
C LYS A 231 -16.81 22.65 4.34
N LYS A 232 -17.33 23.79 3.91
CA LYS A 232 -18.06 23.95 2.65
C LYS A 232 -17.48 25.18 1.96
N ILE A 233 -16.72 24.99 0.90
CA ILE A 233 -15.95 26.04 0.23
C ILE A 233 -16.42 26.10 -1.22
N PRO A 234 -17.03 27.21 -1.69
CA PRO A 234 -17.31 27.41 -3.11
C PRO A 234 -15.98 27.37 -3.88
N ARG A 235 -15.97 26.66 -4.98
CA ARG A 235 -14.81 26.54 -5.89
C ARG A 235 -15.26 26.56 -7.32
N THR A 236 -14.43 27.07 -8.20
CA THR A 236 -14.61 27.00 -9.64
C THR A 236 -13.56 26.06 -10.22
N SER A 237 -14.00 25.09 -11.02
CA SER A 237 -13.10 24.18 -11.73
C SER A 237 -12.44 24.88 -12.93
N ALA A 238 -11.39 24.27 -13.48
CA ALA A 238 -10.62 24.85 -14.59
C ALA A 238 -11.49 25.11 -15.86
N ASN A 239 -12.61 24.43 -16.00
CA ASN A 239 -13.60 24.61 -17.09
C ASN A 239 -14.73 25.59 -16.73
N GLY A 240 -14.60 26.36 -15.65
CA GLY A 240 -15.57 27.37 -15.24
C GLY A 240 -16.79 26.85 -14.46
N HIS A 241 -16.88 25.54 -14.19
CA HIS A 241 -17.99 24.97 -13.41
C HIS A 241 -17.84 25.29 -11.91
N GLU A 242 -18.87 25.93 -11.34
CA GLU A 242 -18.92 26.21 -9.90
C GLU A 242 -19.42 24.99 -9.15
N TYR A 243 -18.75 24.66 -8.05
CA TYR A 243 -19.13 23.58 -7.14
C TYR A 243 -18.76 23.91 -5.69
N VAL A 244 -19.42 23.26 -4.75
CA VAL A 244 -19.10 23.38 -3.32
C VAL A 244 -18.20 22.21 -2.92
N PHE A 245 -16.93 22.52 -2.65
CA PHE A 245 -16.03 21.56 -2.01
C PHE A 245 -16.49 21.33 -0.58
N SER A 246 -16.84 20.09 -0.25
CA SER A 246 -17.33 19.71 1.08
C SER A 246 -16.41 18.70 1.73
N GLU A 247 -15.96 18.99 2.95
CA GLU A 247 -15.24 18.08 3.83
C GLU A 247 -16.00 17.90 5.15
N GLY A 248 -16.26 16.65 5.56
CA GLY A 248 -16.76 16.34 6.90
C GLY A 248 -15.70 16.61 7.99
N PRO A 249 -16.03 16.66 9.29
CA PRO A 249 -15.07 16.86 10.37
C PRO A 249 -14.14 15.65 10.54
N VAL A 250 -12.96 15.88 11.10
CA VAL A 250 -12.04 14.84 11.58
C VAL A 250 -12.02 14.91 13.10
N ALA A 251 -11.93 13.77 13.78
CA ALA A 251 -11.83 13.74 15.24
C ALA A 251 -10.69 14.64 15.74
N PHE A 252 -10.98 15.44 16.76
CA PHE A 252 -10.04 16.37 17.37
C PHE A 252 -10.37 16.57 18.85
N PRO A 253 -9.52 15.99 19.74
CA PRO A 253 -8.37 15.14 19.49
C PRO A 253 -8.72 13.78 18.87
N ASP A 254 -7.72 13.07 18.35
CA ASP A 254 -7.85 11.68 17.93
C ASP A 254 -8.15 10.80 19.17
N PRO A 255 -9.14 9.91 19.09
CA PRO A 255 -9.56 9.09 20.23
C PRO A 255 -8.54 7.99 20.56
N TRP A 256 -8.38 7.69 21.85
CA TRP A 256 -7.43 6.70 22.34
C TRP A 256 -7.90 5.26 22.27
N ASP A 257 -9.23 5.06 22.28
CA ASP A 257 -9.92 3.77 22.39
C ASP A 257 -9.93 2.95 21.11
N ARG A 258 -9.39 3.49 20.06
CA ARG A 258 -9.35 2.86 18.72
C ARG A 258 -8.02 3.08 18.01
N PRO A 259 -7.71 2.29 16.96
CA PRO A 259 -6.46 2.47 16.19
C PRO A 259 -6.39 3.84 15.51
N GLY A 260 -5.17 4.37 15.40
CA GLY A 260 -4.90 5.63 14.73
C GLY A 260 -5.35 5.64 13.27
N ARG A 261 -5.51 6.83 12.71
CA ARG A 261 -5.77 7.02 11.28
C ARG A 261 -4.51 6.67 10.47
N THR A 262 -4.63 6.61 9.15
CA THR A 262 -3.44 6.48 8.27
C THR A 262 -2.52 7.68 8.46
N MET A 263 -1.30 7.43 8.90
CA MET A 263 -0.24 8.44 8.97
C MET A 263 0.28 8.75 7.57
N LEU A 264 0.51 10.03 7.30
CA LEU A 264 1.06 10.54 6.04
C LEU A 264 2.49 11.06 6.25
N THR A 265 3.21 11.25 5.15
CA THR A 265 4.57 11.83 5.16
C THR A 265 4.63 13.25 5.72
N SER A 266 3.50 13.94 5.76
CA SER A 266 3.34 15.27 6.33
C SER A 266 2.93 15.26 7.82
N GLU A 267 3.03 14.12 8.51
CA GLU A 267 2.82 14.06 9.96
C GLU A 267 3.71 15.10 10.66
N SER A 268 3.32 15.60 11.79
CA SER A 268 3.95 16.73 12.51
C SER A 268 3.76 18.13 11.90
N THR A 269 3.24 18.27 10.70
CA THR A 269 2.96 19.59 10.12
C THR A 269 1.52 20.03 10.39
N LEU A 270 1.28 21.33 10.27
CA LEU A 270 -0.05 21.91 10.43
C LEU A 270 -0.94 21.54 9.22
N ASN A 271 -1.55 20.37 9.27
CA ASN A 271 -2.50 19.93 8.25
C ASN A 271 -3.63 19.08 8.85
N ARG A 272 -4.66 18.86 8.04
CA ARG A 272 -5.85 18.12 8.46
C ARG A 272 -5.57 16.67 8.86
N SER A 273 -4.62 16.01 8.22
CA SER A 273 -4.33 14.58 8.40
C SER A 273 -3.42 14.29 9.57
N THR A 274 -2.66 15.25 10.08
CA THR A 274 -1.77 15.09 11.24
C THR A 274 -2.58 14.64 12.47
N HIS A 275 -2.05 13.67 13.21
CA HIS A 275 -2.67 13.24 14.47
C HIS A 275 -2.49 14.32 15.55
N VAL A 276 -3.55 14.54 16.30
CA VAL A 276 -3.52 15.35 17.51
C VAL A 276 -4.17 14.54 18.61
N VAL A 277 -3.45 14.36 19.71
CA VAL A 277 -3.91 13.58 20.87
C VAL A 277 -3.97 14.45 22.12
N SER A 278 -4.80 14.06 23.08
CA SER A 278 -4.65 14.54 24.45
C SER A 278 -3.47 13.82 25.08
N ASP A 279 -2.59 14.54 25.76
CA ASP A 279 -1.46 13.94 26.45
C ASP A 279 -1.94 13.12 27.66
N PRO A 280 -1.44 11.88 27.87
CA PRO A 280 -1.89 11.03 28.97
C PRO A 280 -1.61 11.58 30.36
N GLY A 281 -0.59 12.41 30.52
CA GLY A 281 -0.20 12.96 31.82
C GLY A 281 -0.83 14.30 32.12
N THR A 282 -0.95 15.18 31.11
CA THR A 282 -1.33 16.60 31.29
C THR A 282 -2.71 16.93 30.76
N GLY A 283 -3.29 16.09 29.90
CA GLY A 283 -4.54 16.38 29.18
C GLY A 283 -4.41 17.44 28.07
N ARG A 284 -3.24 18.09 27.94
CA ARG A 284 -2.99 19.10 26.90
C ARG A 284 -2.97 18.45 25.52
N LEU A 285 -3.38 19.20 24.49
CA LEU A 285 -3.33 18.72 23.11
C LEU A 285 -1.91 18.80 22.55
N ARG A 286 -1.49 17.73 21.89
CA ARG A 286 -0.17 17.63 21.27
C ARG A 286 -0.16 16.77 20.01
N LEU A 287 0.93 16.90 19.26
CA LEU A 287 1.24 16.02 18.14
C LEU A 287 1.79 14.68 18.65
N LEU A 288 1.81 13.67 17.79
CA LEU A 288 2.59 12.46 18.05
C LEU A 288 4.09 12.77 18.02
N THR A 289 4.85 12.08 18.86
CA THR A 289 6.32 12.11 18.79
C THR A 289 6.84 11.20 17.66
N PRO A 290 8.13 11.31 17.26
CA PRO A 290 8.71 10.36 16.29
C PRO A 290 8.64 8.91 16.77
N ILE A 291 8.84 8.64 18.06
CA ILE A 291 8.72 7.30 18.67
C ILE A 291 7.29 6.77 18.55
N GLU A 292 6.30 7.60 18.83
CA GLU A 292 4.89 7.21 18.65
C GLU A 292 4.53 6.95 17.18
N ALA A 293 5.17 7.68 16.25
CA ALA A 293 5.04 7.41 14.82
C ALA A 293 5.67 6.05 14.42
N GLU A 294 6.81 5.70 15.01
CA GLU A 294 7.45 4.38 14.85
C GLU A 294 6.55 3.27 15.39
N ARG A 295 6.05 3.40 16.63
CA ARG A 295 5.11 2.47 17.25
C ARG A 295 3.81 2.31 16.46
N LEU A 296 3.31 3.39 15.84
CA LEU A 296 2.11 3.38 15.01
C LEU A 296 2.29 2.51 13.75
N GLN A 297 3.51 2.39 13.24
CA GLN A 297 3.90 1.51 12.14
C GLN A 297 4.38 0.13 12.61
N GLY A 298 4.56 -0.06 13.93
CA GLY A 298 5.03 -1.32 14.52
C GLY A 298 6.53 -1.51 14.47
N PHE A 299 7.31 -0.42 14.35
CA PHE A 299 8.75 -0.43 14.56
C PHE A 299 9.09 -0.35 16.04
N ASP A 300 10.29 -0.78 16.38
CA ASP A 300 10.88 -0.57 17.71
C ASP A 300 11.11 0.92 17.95
N ASP A 301 11.16 1.31 19.22
CA ASP A 301 11.45 2.68 19.62
C ASP A 301 12.84 3.11 19.12
N GLU A 302 12.94 4.36 18.70
CA GLU A 302 14.17 4.98 18.21
C GLU A 302 14.73 4.35 16.90
N TRP A 303 13.96 3.57 16.18
CA TRP A 303 14.36 2.95 14.93
C TRP A 303 14.90 3.95 13.89
N THR A 304 14.28 5.13 13.82
CA THR A 304 14.71 6.19 12.90
C THR A 304 15.65 7.21 13.54
N ASN A 305 16.07 7.03 14.78
CA ASN A 305 16.98 7.95 15.47
C ASN A 305 18.45 7.73 15.05
N THR A 306 18.74 7.97 13.79
CA THR A 306 20.05 7.80 13.16
C THR A 306 20.81 9.11 12.98
N GLY A 307 20.41 10.18 13.69
CA GLY A 307 20.93 11.53 13.51
C GLY A 307 20.13 12.38 12.50
N MET A 308 19.08 11.82 11.89
CA MET A 308 18.20 12.59 11.03
C MET A 308 17.25 13.50 11.83
N PRO A 309 16.84 14.66 11.28
CA PRO A 309 15.86 15.54 11.92
C PRO A 309 14.49 14.86 12.09
N ASP A 310 13.72 15.25 13.13
CA ASP A 310 12.39 14.72 13.41
C ASP A 310 11.48 14.72 12.17
N ARG A 311 11.54 15.79 11.35
CA ARG A 311 10.78 15.87 10.11
C ARG A 311 11.05 14.69 9.16
N MET A 312 12.30 14.24 9.07
CA MET A 312 12.66 13.09 8.23
C MET A 312 12.22 11.77 8.86
N ARG A 313 12.25 11.67 10.18
CA ARG A 313 11.71 10.52 10.92
C ARG A 313 10.22 10.31 10.58
N TYR A 314 9.40 11.37 10.67
CA TYR A 314 7.98 11.30 10.27
C TYR A 314 7.79 10.99 8.79
N PHE A 315 8.62 11.59 7.92
CA PHE A 315 8.56 11.33 6.48
C PHE A 315 8.81 9.84 6.18
N CYS A 316 9.83 9.25 6.78
CA CYS A 316 10.12 7.82 6.66
C CYS A 316 8.94 6.97 7.15
N MET A 317 8.40 7.27 8.32
CA MET A 317 7.27 6.52 8.88
C MET A 317 5.99 6.70 8.04
N GLY A 318 5.76 7.86 7.45
CA GLY A 318 4.63 8.08 6.53
C GLY A 318 4.71 7.23 5.26
N ASN A 319 5.91 6.93 4.78
CA ASN A 319 6.16 6.04 3.64
C ASN A 319 6.25 4.56 4.04
N ALA A 320 6.58 4.26 5.30
CA ALA A 320 6.84 2.91 5.75
C ALA A 320 5.62 1.98 5.64
N LEU A 321 5.91 0.69 5.54
CA LEU A 321 4.95 -0.39 5.70
C LEU A 321 4.69 -0.65 7.19
N VAL A 322 3.49 -1.14 7.51
CA VAL A 322 3.17 -1.61 8.86
C VAL A 322 3.89 -2.94 9.09
N VAL A 323 4.89 -2.95 9.96
CA VAL A 323 5.82 -4.08 10.19
C VAL A 323 5.07 -5.40 10.46
N PRO A 324 4.04 -5.47 11.33
CA PRO A 324 3.30 -6.72 11.55
C PRO A 324 2.71 -7.33 10.28
N MET A 325 2.31 -6.53 9.28
CA MET A 325 1.75 -7.05 8.02
C MET A 325 2.83 -7.75 7.19
N ILE A 326 4.03 -7.18 7.13
CA ILE A 326 5.17 -7.77 6.43
C ILE A 326 5.64 -9.04 7.15
N THR A 327 5.68 -9.02 8.47
CA THR A 327 6.04 -10.19 9.29
C THR A 327 5.10 -11.38 9.02
N ARG A 328 3.78 -11.14 8.87
CA ARG A 328 2.81 -12.19 8.53
C ARG A 328 3.10 -12.83 7.19
N MET A 329 3.31 -12.00 6.15
CA MET A 329 3.66 -12.49 4.81
C MET A 329 5.00 -13.21 4.82
N GLY A 330 6.00 -12.66 5.50
CA GLY A 330 7.33 -13.23 5.61
C GLY A 330 7.34 -14.63 6.23
N ARG A 331 6.58 -14.85 7.30
CA ARG A 331 6.46 -16.19 7.93
C ARG A 331 5.88 -17.23 6.99
N VAL A 332 4.88 -16.87 6.19
CA VAL A 332 4.31 -17.80 5.20
C VAL A 332 5.29 -18.03 4.06
N LEU A 333 5.93 -16.97 3.58
CA LEU A 333 6.90 -17.04 2.49
C LEU A 333 8.13 -17.87 2.87
N ASP A 334 8.60 -17.76 4.11
CA ASP A 334 9.73 -18.56 4.61
C ASP A 334 9.44 -20.07 4.51
N THR A 335 8.21 -20.47 4.85
CA THR A 335 7.76 -21.85 4.68
C THR A 335 7.74 -22.26 3.19
N ILE A 336 7.26 -21.38 2.31
CA ILE A 336 7.21 -21.63 0.86
C ILE A 336 8.64 -21.77 0.30
N ILE A 337 9.56 -20.88 0.66
CA ILE A 337 10.95 -20.92 0.19
C ILE A 337 11.69 -22.17 0.71
N ALA A 338 11.37 -22.62 1.92
CA ALA A 338 11.96 -23.85 2.45
C ALA A 338 11.59 -25.08 1.62
N GLU A 339 10.42 -25.09 1.01
CA GLU A 339 9.95 -26.19 0.15
C GLU A 339 10.54 -26.14 -1.27
N GLU A 340 11.15 -25.04 -1.68
CA GLU A 340 11.84 -24.91 -2.99
C GLU A 340 13.25 -25.51 -2.99
N LYS A 341 13.78 -25.90 -1.84
CA LYS A 341 15.09 -26.54 -1.67
C LYS A 341 15.00 -28.04 -1.81
#